data_f71ffd3aa96ca26b26e43829c9233921
#
_entry.id   f71ffd3aa96ca26b26e43829c9233921
#
_cell.length_a   1.000
_cell.length_b   1.000
_cell.length_c   1.000
_cell.angle_alpha   90.00
_cell.angle_beta   90.00
_cell.angle_gamma   90.00
#
_symmetry.space_group_name_H-M   'P 1'
#
loop_
_entity.id
_entity.type
_entity.pdbx_description
1 polymer ?
#
loop_
_entity_poly.entity_id
_entity_poly.type
_entity_poly.pdbx_seq_one_letter_code
_entity_poly.pdbx_strand_id
1 'polypeptide(L)'
;MSEVRTAWFHCFSGVAGDMSMAALVDAGASIDEVRALCERLPLGGWALEAEATQRNGIGATRIHVIAEHTAVVRTAAHITGLVEEARLPERLRRRALATIAALAAAEGHIHRRPPEQVHFHEVGGVDAIIDIVGTCAALEVLDVDEIVVSPIANGIGMVRAAHGLLPVPAPAVVELLRGAPTYSLDIPTELTTPTGAALMAANASAFGPMPRLQIETSGFGAGTAELDDRPNLVQVIIGAAAGELVEGQPVVLLETNVDDLTGELIAHAVARLLDAGAHDAWATPILMKKGRPAHTISALADPAAADAVAAVLRTETGTLGVRGQLLQRWPGARTEDEVTVDGHPVRVKVAGGRVKVEHDDAARVARRVGRPLREVLLEAERAWFAANDTPDEPTVTELHPMGRLYQWDPHRHDQRPGHQPDRPSDHGHHHGHEHPHPGDHHDDDGPGDDAG
;
A
#
# COMPACT_ATOMS: atom_id res chain seq x y z
N MET A 1 -14.92 -10.80 12.18
CA MET A 1 -15.01 -9.49 11.50
C MET A 1 -14.91 -9.82 10.02
N SER A 2 -15.83 -9.34 9.16
CA SER A 2 -15.69 -9.50 7.71
C SER A 2 -14.41 -8.79 7.27
N GLU A 3 -13.62 -9.45 6.42
CA GLU A 3 -12.44 -8.82 5.82
C GLU A 3 -12.89 -7.62 4.99
N VAL A 4 -12.18 -6.49 5.11
CA VAL A 4 -12.47 -5.26 4.35
C VAL A 4 -12.13 -5.51 2.87
N ARG A 5 -13.14 -5.38 2.01
CA ARG A 5 -12.98 -5.56 0.57
C ARG A 5 -12.66 -4.24 -0.09
N THR A 6 -11.48 -4.16 -0.68
CA THR A 6 -10.91 -2.94 -1.26
C THR A 6 -10.87 -3.02 -2.77
N ALA A 7 -11.30 -1.96 -3.46
CA ALA A 7 -11.10 -1.74 -4.89
C ALA A 7 -9.98 -0.72 -5.10
N TRP A 8 -8.97 -1.09 -5.90
CA TRP A 8 -7.95 -0.15 -6.37
C TRP A 8 -8.18 0.19 -7.83
N PHE A 9 -8.47 1.48 -8.10
CA PHE A 9 -8.62 2.01 -9.44
C PHE A 9 -7.28 2.50 -9.97
N HIS A 10 -6.84 1.95 -11.09
CA HIS A 10 -5.64 2.37 -11.80
C HIS A 10 -6.02 3.26 -12.99
N CYS A 11 -5.93 4.57 -12.79
CA CYS A 11 -6.35 5.60 -13.75
C CYS A 11 -5.20 6.04 -14.67
N PHE A 12 -4.44 5.08 -15.24
CA PHE A 12 -3.22 5.31 -16.01
C PHE A 12 -3.46 5.95 -17.39
N SER A 13 -4.67 5.87 -17.90
CA SER A 13 -5.13 6.53 -19.14
C SER A 13 -6.30 7.47 -18.90
N GLY A 14 -6.41 8.00 -17.67
CA GLY A 14 -7.54 8.83 -17.26
C GLY A 14 -8.68 8.03 -16.65
N VAL A 15 -9.83 8.69 -16.47
CA VAL A 15 -11.04 8.07 -15.89
C VAL A 15 -12.30 8.81 -16.33
N ALA A 16 -13.33 8.06 -16.71
CA ALA A 16 -14.67 8.55 -17.00
C ALA A 16 -15.72 7.72 -16.24
N GLY A 17 -16.96 8.20 -16.20
CA GLY A 17 -18.04 7.53 -15.47
C GLY A 17 -18.33 6.16 -16.05
N ASP A 18 -18.57 6.10 -17.35
CA ASP A 18 -18.79 4.87 -18.13
C ASP A 18 -17.62 3.89 -18.00
N MET A 19 -16.37 4.36 -18.07
CA MET A 19 -15.17 3.55 -17.89
C MET A 19 -15.10 2.93 -16.48
N SER A 20 -15.46 3.70 -15.46
CA SER A 20 -15.45 3.23 -14.07
C SER A 20 -16.48 2.11 -13.84
N MET A 21 -17.71 2.31 -14.34
CA MET A 21 -18.76 1.30 -14.29
C MET A 21 -18.37 0.06 -15.10
N ALA A 22 -17.84 0.25 -16.31
CA ALA A 22 -17.38 -0.82 -17.18
C ALA A 22 -16.28 -1.68 -16.54
N ALA A 23 -15.30 -1.08 -15.88
CA ALA A 23 -14.25 -1.81 -15.17
C ALA A 23 -14.80 -2.69 -14.05
N LEU A 24 -15.80 -2.21 -13.30
CA LEU A 24 -16.46 -2.98 -12.25
C LEU A 24 -17.31 -4.11 -12.82
N VAL A 25 -18.01 -3.90 -13.94
CA VAL A 25 -18.76 -4.95 -14.64
C VAL A 25 -17.80 -6.02 -15.18
N ASP A 26 -16.67 -5.61 -15.76
CA ASP A 26 -15.64 -6.54 -16.23
C ASP A 26 -15.00 -7.33 -15.07
N ALA A 27 -14.90 -6.74 -13.89
CA ALA A 27 -14.45 -7.40 -12.67
C ALA A 27 -15.49 -8.36 -12.06
N GLY A 28 -16.70 -8.44 -12.61
CA GLY A 28 -17.74 -9.41 -12.21
C GLY A 28 -19.01 -8.81 -11.62
N ALA A 29 -19.19 -7.48 -11.60
CA ALA A 29 -20.50 -6.92 -11.24
C ALA A 29 -21.56 -7.30 -12.28
N SER A 30 -22.66 -7.88 -11.82
CA SER A 30 -23.78 -8.22 -12.70
C SER A 30 -24.41 -6.96 -13.29
N ILE A 31 -24.36 -6.81 -14.61
CA ILE A 31 -24.97 -5.66 -15.31
C ILE A 31 -26.48 -5.60 -15.09
N ASP A 32 -27.14 -6.75 -14.92
CA ASP A 32 -28.57 -6.80 -14.69
C ASP A 32 -28.94 -6.33 -13.28
N GLU A 33 -28.10 -6.63 -12.27
CA GLU A 33 -28.28 -6.10 -10.92
C GLU A 33 -28.00 -4.59 -10.86
N VAL A 34 -26.95 -4.14 -11.55
CA VAL A 34 -26.64 -2.70 -11.68
C VAL A 34 -27.81 -1.97 -12.35
N ARG A 35 -28.33 -2.52 -13.45
CA ARG A 35 -29.49 -1.95 -14.16
C ARG A 35 -30.73 -1.88 -13.24
N ALA A 36 -31.04 -2.95 -12.52
CA ALA A 36 -32.17 -3.00 -11.61
C ALA A 36 -32.09 -1.97 -10.48
N LEU A 37 -30.87 -1.63 -10.02
CA LEU A 37 -30.66 -0.56 -9.05
C LEU A 37 -30.83 0.84 -9.68
N CYS A 38 -30.35 1.05 -10.91
CA CYS A 38 -30.54 2.30 -11.64
C CYS A 38 -32.02 2.55 -12.03
N GLU A 39 -32.79 1.50 -12.34
CA GLU A 39 -34.23 1.59 -12.65
C GLU A 39 -35.09 2.07 -11.49
N ARG A 40 -34.56 2.09 -10.26
CA ARG A 40 -35.24 2.72 -9.12
C ARG A 40 -35.26 4.24 -9.20
N LEU A 41 -34.37 4.84 -10.01
CA LEU A 41 -34.43 6.29 -10.25
C LEU A 41 -35.70 6.63 -11.02
N PRO A 42 -36.41 7.70 -10.66
CA PRO A 42 -37.61 8.16 -11.40
C PRO A 42 -37.19 8.85 -12.73
N LEU A 43 -36.42 8.13 -13.53
CA LEU A 43 -35.92 8.55 -14.83
C LEU A 43 -36.34 7.55 -15.89
N GLY A 44 -36.97 7.99 -16.95
CA GLY A 44 -37.33 7.16 -18.10
C GLY A 44 -36.52 7.49 -19.35
N GLY A 45 -36.69 6.65 -20.40
CA GLY A 45 -36.10 6.91 -21.73
C GLY A 45 -34.59 6.65 -21.79
N TRP A 46 -34.09 5.66 -21.04
CA TRP A 46 -32.69 5.24 -21.09
C TRP A 46 -32.58 3.69 -21.12
N ALA A 47 -31.46 3.23 -21.64
CA ALA A 47 -31.06 1.82 -21.56
C ALA A 47 -29.56 1.73 -21.21
N LEU A 48 -29.20 0.62 -20.56
CA LEU A 48 -27.83 0.34 -20.15
C LEU A 48 -27.38 -0.98 -20.79
N GLU A 49 -26.33 -0.91 -21.61
CA GLU A 49 -25.78 -2.06 -22.32
C GLU A 49 -24.29 -2.21 -22.04
N ALA A 50 -23.83 -3.46 -21.90
CA ALA A 50 -22.44 -3.81 -21.77
C ALA A 50 -21.97 -4.55 -23.03
N GLU A 51 -20.85 -4.12 -23.59
CA GLU A 51 -20.23 -4.68 -24.79
C GLU A 51 -18.82 -5.15 -24.48
N ALA A 52 -18.49 -6.39 -24.85
CA ALA A 52 -17.12 -6.86 -24.80
C ALA A 52 -16.33 -6.21 -25.95
N THR A 53 -15.20 -5.59 -25.65
CA THR A 53 -14.35 -4.85 -26.60
C THR A 53 -12.87 -5.10 -26.34
N GLN A 54 -12.04 -4.47 -27.16
CA GLN A 54 -10.58 -4.47 -26.98
C GLN A 54 -10.00 -3.07 -27.16
N ARG A 55 -8.94 -2.76 -26.44
CA ARG A 55 -8.11 -1.59 -26.66
C ARG A 55 -6.64 -2.02 -26.69
N ASN A 56 -5.96 -1.74 -27.78
CA ASN A 56 -4.58 -2.16 -28.04
C ASN A 56 -4.34 -3.66 -27.70
N GLY A 57 -5.31 -4.54 -28.08
CA GLY A 57 -5.22 -5.98 -27.85
C GLY A 57 -5.57 -6.46 -26.43
N ILE A 58 -5.88 -5.56 -25.51
CA ILE A 58 -6.34 -5.90 -24.15
C ILE A 58 -7.86 -5.99 -24.18
N GLY A 59 -8.42 -7.16 -23.74
CA GLY A 59 -9.85 -7.36 -23.57
C GLY A 59 -10.40 -6.46 -22.47
N ALA A 60 -11.57 -5.90 -22.67
CA ALA A 60 -12.22 -4.97 -21.75
C ALA A 60 -13.73 -4.95 -21.98
N THR A 61 -14.45 -4.42 -21.02
CA THR A 61 -15.88 -4.11 -21.17
C THR A 61 -16.06 -2.63 -21.49
N ARG A 62 -17.02 -2.31 -22.34
CA ARG A 62 -17.51 -0.97 -22.59
C ARG A 62 -18.98 -0.87 -22.18
N ILE A 63 -19.33 0.22 -21.52
CA ILE A 63 -20.71 0.52 -21.13
C ILE A 63 -21.27 1.59 -22.08
N HIS A 64 -22.52 1.38 -22.51
CA HIS A 64 -23.30 2.32 -23.25
C HIS A 64 -24.54 2.72 -22.45
N VAL A 65 -24.60 3.99 -22.06
CA VAL A 65 -25.83 4.57 -21.56
C VAL A 65 -26.55 5.21 -22.75
N ILE A 66 -27.57 4.56 -23.24
CA ILE A 66 -28.39 5.03 -24.35
C ILE A 66 -29.56 5.82 -23.74
N ALA A 67 -29.55 7.13 -23.91
CA ALA A 67 -30.60 8.02 -23.41
C ALA A 67 -31.17 8.89 -24.51
N GLU A 68 -32.48 9.12 -24.48
CA GLU A 68 -33.10 10.11 -25.37
C GLU A 68 -32.51 11.50 -25.07
N HIS A 69 -32.02 12.19 -26.11
CA HIS A 69 -31.51 13.55 -25.97
C HIS A 69 -32.64 14.51 -25.55
N THR A 70 -32.79 14.69 -24.26
CA THR A 70 -33.68 15.70 -23.69
C THR A 70 -32.84 16.93 -23.34
N ALA A 71 -33.20 18.10 -23.87
CA ALA A 71 -32.59 19.39 -23.53
C ALA A 71 -32.94 19.86 -22.10
N VAL A 72 -33.15 18.92 -21.18
CA VAL A 72 -33.51 19.22 -19.81
C VAL A 72 -32.25 19.51 -19.02
N VAL A 73 -32.05 20.77 -18.67
CA VAL A 73 -31.01 21.19 -17.73
C VAL A 73 -31.50 20.91 -16.31
N ARG A 74 -30.79 20.06 -15.58
CA ARG A 74 -31.14 19.72 -14.19
C ARG A 74 -30.25 20.48 -13.21
N THR A 75 -30.84 20.88 -12.10
CA THR A 75 -30.07 21.45 -10.98
C THR A 75 -29.50 20.35 -10.09
N ALA A 76 -28.43 20.64 -9.35
CA ALA A 76 -27.88 19.74 -8.36
C ALA A 76 -28.94 19.25 -7.34
N ALA A 77 -29.78 20.16 -6.86
CA ALA A 77 -30.88 19.85 -5.96
C ALA A 77 -31.91 18.87 -6.59
N HIS A 78 -32.21 19.01 -7.88
CA HIS A 78 -33.11 18.08 -8.56
C HIS A 78 -32.50 16.68 -8.64
N ILE A 79 -31.22 16.55 -9.03
CA ILE A 79 -30.55 15.24 -9.14
C ILE A 79 -30.43 14.59 -7.77
N THR A 80 -30.09 15.36 -6.74
CA THR A 80 -30.10 14.89 -5.35
C THR A 80 -31.47 14.32 -4.96
N GLY A 81 -32.56 15.04 -5.27
CA GLY A 81 -33.94 14.57 -5.03
C GLY A 81 -34.27 13.24 -5.72
N LEU A 82 -33.84 13.06 -6.98
CA LEU A 82 -34.03 11.80 -7.72
C LEU A 82 -33.34 10.61 -7.03
N VAL A 83 -32.11 10.82 -6.54
CA VAL A 83 -31.37 9.77 -5.83
C VAL A 83 -31.98 9.46 -4.45
N GLU A 84 -32.48 10.46 -3.75
CA GLU A 84 -33.14 10.27 -2.47
C GLU A 84 -34.50 9.54 -2.61
N GLU A 85 -35.26 9.85 -3.65
CA GLU A 85 -36.55 9.22 -3.95
C GLU A 85 -36.38 7.73 -4.37
N ALA A 86 -35.28 7.36 -4.99
CA ALA A 86 -34.99 6.03 -5.54
C ALA A 86 -34.85 4.93 -4.47
N ARG A 87 -34.79 5.25 -3.17
CA ARG A 87 -34.66 4.30 -2.05
C ARG A 87 -33.55 3.26 -2.29
N LEU A 88 -32.39 3.74 -2.71
CA LEU A 88 -31.22 2.92 -2.97
C LEU A 88 -30.62 2.36 -1.65
N PRO A 89 -29.85 1.26 -1.70
CA PRO A 89 -29.03 0.81 -0.56
C PRO A 89 -28.21 1.96 0.01
N GLU A 90 -28.05 2.01 1.33
CA GLU A 90 -27.48 3.18 2.01
C GLU A 90 -26.06 3.51 1.56
N ARG A 91 -25.20 2.51 1.36
CA ARG A 91 -23.82 2.70 0.92
C ARG A 91 -23.77 3.26 -0.52
N LEU A 92 -24.59 2.73 -1.43
CA LEU A 92 -24.76 3.23 -2.79
C LEU A 92 -25.27 4.68 -2.78
N ARG A 93 -26.37 4.95 -2.05
CA ARG A 93 -26.99 6.28 -1.94
C ARG A 93 -25.97 7.31 -1.46
N ARG A 94 -25.25 7.00 -0.40
CA ARG A 94 -24.21 7.88 0.18
C ARG A 94 -23.12 8.21 -0.85
N ARG A 95 -22.61 7.20 -1.58
CA ARG A 95 -21.58 7.39 -2.61
C ARG A 95 -22.07 8.25 -3.77
N ALA A 96 -23.26 7.97 -4.28
CA ALA A 96 -23.86 8.76 -5.36
C ALA A 96 -24.08 10.21 -4.95
N LEU A 97 -24.64 10.46 -3.77
CA LEU A 97 -24.87 11.81 -3.25
C LEU A 97 -23.55 12.55 -3.01
N ALA A 98 -22.52 11.89 -2.50
CA ALA A 98 -21.19 12.49 -2.34
C ALA A 98 -20.59 12.93 -3.68
N THR A 99 -20.73 12.11 -4.73
CA THR A 99 -20.28 12.42 -6.09
C THR A 99 -21.03 13.63 -6.66
N ILE A 100 -22.36 13.66 -6.53
CA ILE A 100 -23.19 14.79 -6.99
C ILE A 100 -22.83 16.08 -6.23
N ALA A 101 -22.61 15.98 -4.92
CA ALA A 101 -22.22 17.13 -4.11
C ALA A 101 -20.82 17.67 -4.51
N ALA A 102 -19.87 16.80 -4.82
CA ALA A 102 -18.55 17.19 -5.31
C ALA A 102 -18.64 17.93 -6.66
N LEU A 103 -19.44 17.40 -7.60
CA LEU A 103 -19.72 18.09 -8.88
C LEU A 103 -20.36 19.45 -8.68
N ALA A 104 -21.38 19.53 -7.82
CA ALA A 104 -22.06 20.78 -7.51
C ALA A 104 -21.13 21.83 -6.88
N ALA A 105 -20.24 21.40 -6.00
CA ALA A 105 -19.25 22.27 -5.37
C ALA A 105 -18.23 22.79 -6.40
N ALA A 106 -17.71 21.92 -7.28
CA ALA A 106 -16.77 22.31 -8.33
C ALA A 106 -17.38 23.30 -9.32
N GLU A 107 -18.56 23.01 -9.85
CA GLU A 107 -19.32 23.90 -10.74
C GLU A 107 -19.70 25.21 -10.06
N GLY A 108 -20.14 25.13 -8.77
CA GLY A 108 -20.44 26.30 -7.95
C GLY A 108 -19.24 27.23 -7.82
N HIS A 109 -18.06 26.68 -7.60
CA HIS A 109 -16.81 27.45 -7.54
C HIS A 109 -16.49 28.14 -8.87
N ILE A 110 -16.57 27.40 -9.98
CA ILE A 110 -16.28 27.93 -11.33
C ILE A 110 -17.26 29.03 -11.73
N HIS A 111 -18.55 28.82 -11.48
CA HIS A 111 -19.61 29.75 -11.82
C HIS A 111 -19.85 30.84 -10.76
N ARG A 112 -19.13 30.80 -9.64
CA ARG A 112 -19.30 31.71 -8.49
C ARG A 112 -20.74 31.78 -8.02
N ARG A 113 -21.36 30.60 -7.87
CA ARG A 113 -22.73 30.41 -7.41
C ARG A 113 -22.79 29.41 -6.26
N PRO A 114 -23.81 29.51 -5.37
CA PRO A 114 -24.05 28.46 -4.40
C PRO A 114 -24.26 27.09 -5.08
N PRO A 115 -23.68 26.00 -4.56
CA PRO A 115 -23.77 24.66 -5.17
C PRO A 115 -25.22 24.20 -5.44
N GLU A 116 -26.17 24.57 -4.60
CA GLU A 116 -27.58 24.18 -4.72
C GLU A 116 -28.28 24.85 -5.93
N GLN A 117 -27.74 25.97 -6.40
CA GLN A 117 -28.28 26.76 -7.52
C GLN A 117 -27.53 26.45 -8.86
N VAL A 118 -26.60 25.53 -8.84
CA VAL A 118 -25.85 25.17 -10.03
C VAL A 118 -26.75 24.41 -11.00
N HIS A 119 -26.70 24.82 -12.26
CA HIS A 119 -27.25 24.07 -13.38
C HIS A 119 -26.13 23.28 -14.04
N PHE A 120 -26.28 21.98 -14.09
CA PHE A 120 -25.31 21.13 -14.78
C PHE A 120 -25.52 21.18 -16.28
N HIS A 121 -24.58 21.76 -17.00
CA HIS A 121 -24.63 21.88 -18.45
C HIS A 121 -24.11 20.63 -19.17
N GLU A 122 -23.16 19.90 -18.54
CA GLU A 122 -22.52 18.71 -19.09
C GLU A 122 -22.88 17.44 -18.33
N VAL A 123 -22.95 17.53 -17.00
CA VAL A 123 -23.20 16.37 -16.12
C VAL A 123 -24.68 16.26 -15.67
N GLY A 124 -25.58 17.09 -16.21
CA GLY A 124 -27.03 17.06 -15.92
C GLY A 124 -27.83 16.12 -16.81
N GLY A 125 -27.21 15.50 -17.79
CA GLY A 125 -27.79 14.50 -18.68
C GLY A 125 -28.17 13.22 -17.94
N VAL A 126 -29.06 12.44 -18.52
CA VAL A 126 -29.46 11.13 -17.96
C VAL A 126 -28.27 10.17 -17.96
N ASP A 127 -27.43 10.24 -18.99
CA ASP A 127 -26.20 9.48 -19.14
C ASP A 127 -25.26 9.66 -17.95
N ALA A 128 -24.94 10.89 -17.61
CA ALA A 128 -24.05 11.20 -16.46
C ALA A 128 -24.66 10.75 -15.10
N ILE A 129 -25.98 10.89 -14.94
CA ILE A 129 -26.65 10.41 -13.72
C ILE A 129 -26.56 8.88 -13.61
N ILE A 130 -26.80 8.17 -14.71
CA ILE A 130 -26.70 6.71 -14.76
C ILE A 130 -25.24 6.26 -14.58
N ASP A 131 -24.26 6.98 -15.15
CA ASP A 131 -22.85 6.71 -14.93
C ASP A 131 -22.49 6.77 -13.43
N ILE A 132 -22.94 7.82 -12.73
CA ILE A 132 -22.68 8.00 -11.29
C ILE A 132 -23.35 6.89 -10.48
N VAL A 133 -24.67 6.72 -10.65
CA VAL A 133 -25.44 5.77 -9.85
C VAL A 133 -25.05 4.33 -10.22
N GLY A 134 -24.82 4.04 -11.50
CA GLY A 134 -24.40 2.72 -11.98
C GLY A 134 -23.02 2.31 -11.50
N THR A 135 -22.05 3.24 -11.47
CA THR A 135 -20.71 2.98 -10.86
C THR A 135 -20.86 2.66 -9.37
N CYS A 136 -21.65 3.46 -8.63
CA CYS A 136 -21.91 3.21 -7.22
C CYS A 136 -22.70 1.90 -6.99
N ALA A 137 -23.60 1.54 -7.91
CA ALA A 137 -24.36 0.28 -7.88
C ALA A 137 -23.42 -0.93 -8.14
N ALA A 138 -22.52 -0.83 -9.11
CA ALA A 138 -21.53 -1.87 -9.37
C ALA A 138 -20.59 -2.11 -8.17
N LEU A 139 -20.17 -1.05 -7.48
CA LEU A 139 -19.42 -1.14 -6.23
C LEU A 139 -20.22 -1.82 -5.10
N GLU A 140 -21.54 -1.59 -5.05
CA GLU A 140 -22.44 -2.22 -4.08
C GLU A 140 -22.62 -3.71 -4.39
N VAL A 141 -22.85 -4.07 -5.67
CA VAL A 141 -22.98 -5.46 -6.13
C VAL A 141 -21.72 -6.28 -5.84
N LEU A 142 -20.54 -5.67 -5.96
CA LEU A 142 -19.26 -6.32 -5.66
C LEU A 142 -18.90 -6.27 -4.17
N ASP A 143 -19.76 -5.73 -3.32
CA ASP A 143 -19.53 -5.57 -1.88
C ASP A 143 -18.21 -4.88 -1.53
N VAL A 144 -17.85 -3.83 -2.27
CA VAL A 144 -16.63 -3.05 -2.04
C VAL A 144 -16.84 -2.11 -0.84
N ASP A 145 -15.98 -2.20 0.15
CA ASP A 145 -15.99 -1.34 1.35
C ASP A 145 -15.16 -0.08 1.13
N GLU A 146 -13.94 -0.22 0.64
CA GLU A 146 -12.97 0.85 0.48
C GLU A 146 -12.53 1.01 -0.98
N ILE A 147 -12.20 2.25 -1.34
CA ILE A 147 -11.73 2.62 -2.67
C ILE A 147 -10.39 3.34 -2.53
N VAL A 148 -9.36 2.80 -3.16
CA VAL A 148 -8.05 3.43 -3.31
C VAL A 148 -7.83 3.77 -4.78
N VAL A 149 -7.30 4.95 -5.07
CA VAL A 149 -7.13 5.44 -6.45
C VAL A 149 -5.67 5.76 -6.72
N SER A 150 -5.15 5.29 -7.86
CA SER A 150 -3.80 5.67 -8.30
C SER A 150 -3.71 7.18 -8.57
N PRO A 151 -2.52 7.76 -8.76
CA PRO A 151 -2.41 9.06 -9.43
C PRO A 151 -3.21 9.06 -10.75
N ILE A 152 -3.96 10.14 -11.02
CA ILE A 152 -4.90 10.22 -12.14
C ILE A 152 -4.22 10.89 -13.34
N ALA A 153 -4.23 10.20 -14.49
CA ALA A 153 -3.70 10.74 -15.72
C ALA A 153 -4.69 11.73 -16.37
N ASN A 154 -4.19 12.87 -16.80
CA ASN A 154 -4.93 13.85 -17.63
C ASN A 154 -4.28 13.97 -19.00
N GLY A 155 -5.06 14.37 -19.99
CA GLY A 155 -4.54 14.77 -21.28
C GLY A 155 -4.06 16.22 -21.32
N ILE A 156 -3.81 16.71 -22.52
CA ILE A 156 -3.43 18.09 -22.83
C ILE A 156 -4.30 18.65 -23.95
N GLY A 157 -4.12 19.94 -24.29
CA GLY A 157 -4.78 20.59 -25.42
C GLY A 157 -6.11 21.22 -25.04
N MET A 158 -7.11 21.08 -25.90
CA MET A 158 -8.40 21.76 -25.79
C MET A 158 -9.54 20.79 -26.11
N VAL A 159 -10.65 20.91 -25.37
CA VAL A 159 -11.88 20.15 -25.59
C VAL A 159 -13.04 21.12 -25.89
N ARG A 160 -13.96 20.73 -26.76
CA ARG A 160 -15.19 21.46 -27.02
C ARG A 160 -16.27 21.02 -26.03
N ALA A 161 -16.76 21.96 -25.25
CA ALA A 161 -17.73 21.76 -24.17
C ALA A 161 -18.90 22.74 -24.32
N ALA A 162 -19.91 22.68 -23.44
CA ALA A 162 -21.05 23.60 -23.44
C ALA A 162 -20.63 25.07 -23.33
N HIS A 163 -19.51 25.37 -22.70
CA HIS A 163 -18.92 26.70 -22.53
C HIS A 163 -17.96 27.11 -23.66
N GLY A 164 -17.92 26.36 -24.77
CA GLY A 164 -17.02 26.62 -25.90
C GLY A 164 -15.76 25.75 -25.83
N LEU A 165 -14.62 26.30 -26.22
CA LEU A 165 -13.34 25.59 -26.24
C LEU A 165 -12.64 25.78 -24.90
N LEU A 166 -12.50 24.69 -24.12
CA LEU A 166 -11.88 24.66 -22.78
C LEU A 166 -10.52 23.97 -22.81
N PRO A 167 -9.60 24.35 -21.91
CA PRO A 167 -8.34 23.63 -21.76
C PRO A 167 -8.55 22.23 -21.19
N VAL A 168 -7.62 21.32 -21.50
CA VAL A 168 -7.53 20.00 -20.90
C VAL A 168 -6.33 19.99 -19.95
N PRO A 169 -6.52 19.57 -18.65
CA PRO A 169 -7.78 19.15 -18.03
C PRO A 169 -8.79 20.30 -17.93
N ALA A 170 -10.10 19.94 -18.04
CA ALA A 170 -11.18 20.90 -17.94
C ALA A 170 -11.21 21.56 -16.55
N PRO A 171 -11.68 22.83 -16.43
CA PRO A 171 -11.70 23.54 -15.14
C PRO A 171 -12.39 22.76 -14.02
N ALA A 172 -13.49 22.05 -14.31
CA ALA A 172 -14.19 21.21 -13.35
C ALA A 172 -13.32 20.04 -12.86
N VAL A 173 -12.55 19.42 -13.76
CA VAL A 173 -11.62 18.34 -13.38
C VAL A 173 -10.52 18.85 -12.45
N VAL A 174 -9.96 20.04 -12.73
CA VAL A 174 -8.93 20.66 -11.87
C VAL A 174 -9.48 20.93 -10.48
N GLU A 175 -10.70 21.45 -10.38
CA GLU A 175 -11.33 21.75 -9.10
C GLU A 175 -11.65 20.47 -8.32
N LEU A 176 -12.20 19.44 -8.98
CA LEU A 176 -12.54 18.16 -8.39
C LEU A 176 -11.31 17.39 -7.86
N LEU A 177 -10.19 17.46 -8.58
CA LEU A 177 -8.95 16.77 -8.23
C LEU A 177 -8.04 17.58 -7.29
N ARG A 178 -8.52 18.68 -6.72
CA ARG A 178 -7.76 19.46 -5.74
C ARG A 178 -7.35 18.60 -4.54
N GLY A 179 -6.03 18.44 -4.34
CA GLY A 179 -5.45 17.59 -3.30
C GLY A 179 -5.25 16.12 -3.70
N ALA A 180 -5.78 15.68 -4.85
CA ALA A 180 -5.50 14.36 -5.40
C ALA A 180 -4.21 14.39 -6.24
N PRO A 181 -3.37 13.35 -6.19
CA PRO A 181 -2.20 13.23 -7.04
C PRO A 181 -2.63 13.05 -8.51
N THR A 182 -2.13 13.91 -9.38
CA THR A 182 -2.45 13.89 -10.79
C THR A 182 -1.25 14.26 -11.66
N TYR A 183 -1.24 13.83 -12.92
CA TYR A 183 -0.18 14.13 -13.88
C TYR A 183 -0.76 14.21 -15.29
N SER A 184 -0.02 14.83 -16.21
CA SER A 184 -0.42 14.94 -17.62
C SER A 184 0.37 14.00 -18.51
N LEU A 185 -0.33 13.46 -19.50
CA LEU A 185 0.23 12.73 -20.64
C LEU A 185 0.20 13.63 -21.86
N ASP A 186 1.17 13.47 -22.76
CA ASP A 186 1.23 14.21 -24.03
C ASP A 186 0.23 13.64 -25.06
N ILE A 187 -1.06 13.67 -24.68
CA ILE A 187 -2.18 13.17 -25.46
C ILE A 187 -3.20 14.30 -25.62
N PRO A 188 -3.46 14.78 -26.86
CA PRO A 188 -4.31 15.93 -27.08
C PRO A 188 -5.81 15.59 -27.04
N THR A 189 -6.26 15.03 -25.93
CA THR A 189 -7.67 14.69 -25.68
C THR A 189 -7.99 14.75 -24.19
N GLU A 190 -9.27 14.83 -23.85
CA GLU A 190 -9.75 14.71 -22.48
C GLU A 190 -9.71 13.24 -22.06
N LEU A 191 -8.76 12.88 -21.19
CA LEU A 191 -8.63 11.53 -20.64
C LEU A 191 -9.44 11.35 -19.37
N THR A 192 -9.57 12.40 -18.58
CA THR A 192 -10.33 12.41 -17.32
C THR A 192 -11.50 13.38 -17.45
N THR A 193 -12.72 12.84 -17.37
CA THR A 193 -13.95 13.63 -17.42
C THR A 193 -14.35 14.17 -16.05
N PRO A 194 -15.18 15.23 -15.96
CA PRO A 194 -15.71 15.70 -14.68
C PRO A 194 -16.43 14.61 -13.88
N THR A 195 -17.21 13.75 -14.52
CA THR A 195 -17.91 12.64 -13.87
C THR A 195 -16.93 11.62 -13.28
N GLY A 196 -15.91 11.21 -14.05
CA GLY A 196 -14.88 10.30 -13.58
C GLY A 196 -14.05 10.88 -12.43
N ALA A 197 -13.64 12.15 -12.55
CA ALA A 197 -12.92 12.86 -11.50
C ALA A 197 -13.74 12.93 -10.20
N ALA A 198 -15.05 13.24 -10.29
CA ALA A 198 -15.93 13.33 -9.14
C ALA A 198 -16.14 11.97 -8.45
N LEU A 199 -16.35 10.90 -9.23
CA LEU A 199 -16.48 9.54 -8.70
C LEU A 199 -15.25 9.13 -7.88
N MET A 200 -14.06 9.40 -8.41
CA MET A 200 -12.81 9.09 -7.72
C MET A 200 -12.60 10.00 -6.50
N ALA A 201 -12.69 11.32 -6.66
CA ALA A 201 -12.41 12.27 -5.58
C ALA A 201 -13.39 12.16 -4.40
N ALA A 202 -14.67 11.91 -4.66
CA ALA A 202 -15.69 11.83 -3.62
C ALA A 202 -15.71 10.50 -2.86
N ASN A 203 -15.21 9.41 -3.46
CA ASN A 203 -15.35 8.07 -2.90
C ASN A 203 -14.03 7.40 -2.52
N ALA A 204 -12.89 7.97 -2.90
CA ALA A 204 -11.59 7.45 -2.50
C ALA A 204 -11.36 7.63 -1.00
N SER A 205 -11.03 6.54 -0.31
CA SER A 205 -10.50 6.58 1.05
C SER A 205 -9.04 7.02 1.08
N ALA A 206 -8.29 6.74 0.00
CA ALA A 206 -6.89 7.13 -0.18
C ALA A 206 -6.51 7.22 -1.65
N PHE A 207 -5.44 8.00 -1.92
CA PHE A 207 -4.76 8.04 -3.22
C PHE A 207 -3.36 7.47 -3.07
N GLY A 208 -2.94 6.59 -4.00
CA GLY A 208 -1.59 6.02 -3.95
C GLY A 208 -1.40 4.79 -4.82
N PRO A 209 -0.25 4.12 -4.65
CA PRO A 209 0.00 2.84 -5.30
C PRO A 209 -1.02 1.79 -4.84
N MET A 210 -1.07 0.68 -5.57
CA MET A 210 -1.92 -0.46 -5.19
C MET A 210 -1.62 -0.89 -3.75
N PRO A 211 -2.63 -0.90 -2.86
CA PRO A 211 -2.46 -1.40 -1.51
C PRO A 211 -2.15 -2.90 -1.53
N ARG A 212 -1.72 -3.43 -0.41
CA ARG A 212 -1.52 -4.88 -0.30
C ARG A 212 -2.87 -5.57 -0.29
N LEU A 213 -3.16 -6.32 -1.34
CA LEU A 213 -4.41 -7.05 -1.52
C LEU A 213 -4.11 -8.52 -1.80
N GLN A 214 -4.92 -9.39 -1.25
CA GLN A 214 -5.13 -10.70 -1.81
C GLN A 214 -6.13 -10.51 -2.97
N ILE A 215 -5.60 -10.47 -4.20
CA ILE A 215 -6.40 -10.18 -5.40
C ILE A 215 -7.42 -11.30 -5.61
N GLU A 216 -8.69 -10.92 -5.69
CA GLU A 216 -9.81 -11.82 -5.97
C GLU A 216 -10.25 -11.72 -7.43
N THR A 217 -10.35 -10.49 -7.94
CA THR A 217 -10.76 -10.22 -9.32
C THR A 217 -10.18 -8.91 -9.83
N SER A 218 -10.20 -8.74 -11.14
CA SER A 218 -9.83 -7.47 -11.79
C SER A 218 -10.64 -7.30 -13.06
N GLY A 219 -10.79 -6.05 -13.51
CA GLY A 219 -11.48 -5.74 -14.75
C GLY A 219 -10.97 -4.46 -15.40
N PHE A 220 -11.26 -4.34 -16.70
CA PHE A 220 -10.90 -3.19 -17.53
C PHE A 220 -12.14 -2.54 -18.12
N GLY A 221 -12.29 -1.24 -17.90
CA GLY A 221 -13.33 -0.42 -18.51
C GLY A 221 -12.78 0.41 -19.65
N ALA A 222 -13.34 0.25 -20.84
CA ALA A 222 -12.87 0.89 -22.07
C ALA A 222 -13.55 2.25 -22.31
N GLY A 223 -12.73 3.27 -22.55
CA GLY A 223 -13.18 4.56 -23.03
C GLY A 223 -13.52 4.56 -24.53
N THR A 224 -14.17 5.63 -24.97
CA THR A 224 -14.62 5.80 -26.36
C THR A 224 -13.48 6.11 -27.32
N ALA A 225 -12.54 6.97 -26.90
CA ALA A 225 -11.42 7.39 -27.74
C ALA A 225 -10.43 6.24 -27.95
N GLU A 226 -9.88 6.13 -29.15
CA GLU A 226 -8.73 5.27 -29.44
C GLU A 226 -7.44 6.08 -29.30
N LEU A 227 -6.45 5.53 -28.61
CA LEU A 227 -5.15 6.15 -28.40
C LEU A 227 -4.08 5.31 -29.11
N ASP A 228 -3.15 5.98 -29.78
CA ASP A 228 -2.17 5.30 -30.64
C ASP A 228 -1.11 4.53 -29.84
N ASP A 229 -0.72 5.04 -28.67
CA ASP A 229 0.46 4.56 -27.90
C ASP A 229 0.10 3.70 -26.68
N ARG A 230 -1.18 3.67 -26.29
CA ARG A 230 -1.64 2.96 -25.09
C ARG A 230 -3.13 2.61 -25.15
N PRO A 231 -3.58 1.62 -24.38
CA PRO A 231 -4.99 1.34 -24.27
C PRO A 231 -5.72 2.43 -23.47
N ASN A 232 -6.83 2.92 -24.02
CA ASN A 232 -7.72 3.85 -23.30
C ASN A 232 -8.62 3.05 -22.35
N LEU A 233 -8.06 2.71 -21.18
CA LEU A 233 -8.67 1.84 -20.19
C LEU A 233 -8.53 2.42 -18.78
N VAL A 234 -9.52 2.14 -17.94
CA VAL A 234 -9.41 2.13 -16.48
C VAL A 234 -9.32 0.68 -16.02
N GLN A 235 -8.37 0.37 -15.15
CA GLN A 235 -8.30 -0.93 -14.49
C GLN A 235 -8.86 -0.83 -13.08
N VAL A 236 -9.65 -1.81 -12.66
CA VAL A 236 -9.96 -2.03 -11.24
C VAL A 236 -9.41 -3.37 -10.79
N ILE A 237 -8.81 -3.40 -9.59
CA ILE A 237 -8.36 -4.62 -8.92
C ILE A 237 -9.09 -4.66 -7.58
N ILE A 238 -9.76 -5.78 -7.30
CA ILE A 238 -10.56 -5.97 -6.10
C ILE A 238 -10.02 -7.17 -5.32
N GLY A 239 -9.95 -7.02 -4.01
CA GLY A 239 -9.52 -8.08 -3.12
C GLY A 239 -9.66 -7.70 -1.65
N ALA A 240 -9.47 -8.69 -0.80
CA ALA A 240 -9.39 -8.48 0.64
C ALA A 240 -8.07 -7.79 1.00
N ALA A 241 -8.11 -6.88 1.96
CA ALA A 241 -6.89 -6.31 2.50
C ALA A 241 -6.02 -7.48 3.02
N ALA A 242 -4.87 -7.70 2.40
CA ALA A 242 -3.91 -8.67 2.91
C ALA A 242 -3.43 -8.15 4.27
N GLY A 243 -3.80 -8.87 5.33
CA GLY A 243 -3.73 -8.45 6.72
C GLY A 243 -2.53 -7.56 7.04
N GLU A 244 -2.72 -6.61 7.91
CA GLU A 244 -1.68 -5.69 8.35
C GLU A 244 -0.40 -6.46 8.62
N LEU A 245 0.54 -6.40 7.68
CA LEU A 245 1.91 -6.38 8.14
C LEU A 245 2.00 -5.09 8.94
N VAL A 246 2.04 -5.20 10.26
CA VAL A 246 2.33 -4.07 11.13
C VAL A 246 3.44 -3.29 10.44
N GLU A 247 3.11 -2.10 9.92
CA GLU A 247 4.14 -1.28 9.26
C GLU A 247 5.24 -1.07 10.29
N GLY A 248 6.43 -1.51 9.95
CA GLY A 248 7.57 -1.28 10.81
C GLY A 248 7.79 0.23 10.92
N GLN A 249 8.20 0.68 12.09
CA GLN A 249 8.64 2.05 12.26
C GLN A 249 9.92 2.25 11.43
N PRO A 250 9.99 3.25 10.54
CA PRO A 250 11.22 3.55 9.84
C PRO A 250 12.28 4.02 10.83
N VAL A 251 13.45 3.42 10.80
CA VAL A 251 14.59 3.78 11.63
C VAL A 251 15.86 3.85 10.77
N VAL A 252 16.82 4.65 11.20
CA VAL A 252 18.14 4.72 10.55
C VAL A 252 19.15 4.01 11.44
N LEU A 253 19.83 3.01 10.88
CA LEU A 253 21.02 2.42 11.46
C LEU A 253 22.21 3.29 11.06
N LEU A 254 22.90 3.85 12.05
CA LEU A 254 24.11 4.64 11.90
C LEU A 254 25.30 3.85 12.42
N GLU A 255 26.39 3.78 11.66
CA GLU A 255 27.55 2.99 12.02
C GLU A 255 28.87 3.64 11.65
N THR A 256 29.89 3.38 12.47
CA THR A 256 31.28 3.65 12.15
C THR A 256 32.20 2.56 12.66
N ASN A 257 33.37 2.41 12.04
CA ASN A 257 34.41 1.49 12.50
C ASN A 257 35.57 2.28 13.12
N VAL A 258 36.03 1.84 14.29
CA VAL A 258 37.10 2.48 15.04
C VAL A 258 38.12 1.43 15.48
N ASP A 259 39.43 1.71 15.26
CA ASP A 259 40.55 0.81 15.60
C ASP A 259 41.52 1.42 16.62
N ASP A 260 41.17 2.61 17.15
CA ASP A 260 42.02 3.43 18.03
C ASP A 260 41.33 3.89 19.31
N LEU A 261 40.12 3.40 19.63
CA LEU A 261 39.40 3.73 20.85
C LEU A 261 39.62 2.70 21.96
N THR A 262 39.73 3.20 23.20
CA THR A 262 39.72 2.35 24.39
C THR A 262 38.28 1.88 24.73
N GLY A 263 38.16 0.78 25.47
CA GLY A 263 36.85 0.29 25.92
C GLY A 263 36.06 1.33 26.74
N GLU A 264 36.74 2.18 27.50
CA GLU A 264 36.10 3.26 28.27
C GLU A 264 35.47 4.32 27.36
N LEU A 265 36.18 4.73 26.30
CA LEU A 265 35.66 5.69 25.32
C LEU A 265 34.50 5.09 24.51
N ILE A 266 34.58 3.79 24.19
CA ILE A 266 33.47 3.09 23.51
C ILE A 266 32.23 3.08 24.40
N ALA A 267 32.37 2.74 25.70
CA ALA A 267 31.26 2.74 26.64
C ALA A 267 30.65 4.13 26.82
N HIS A 268 31.53 5.19 26.88
CA HIS A 268 31.07 6.56 26.91
C HIS A 268 30.30 6.95 25.65
N ALA A 269 30.82 6.63 24.45
CA ALA A 269 30.16 6.92 23.18
C ALA A 269 28.76 6.27 23.10
N VAL A 270 28.64 5.01 23.49
CA VAL A 270 27.35 4.29 23.54
C VAL A 270 26.36 5.02 24.47
N ALA A 271 26.76 5.45 25.65
CA ALA A 271 25.90 6.20 26.56
C ALA A 271 25.46 7.55 25.93
N ARG A 272 26.39 8.29 25.33
CA ARG A 272 26.10 9.57 24.68
C ARG A 272 25.15 9.45 23.47
N LEU A 273 25.24 8.34 22.72
CA LEU A 273 24.31 8.05 21.60
C LEU A 273 22.89 7.85 22.10
N LEU A 274 22.70 7.12 23.21
CA LEU A 274 21.39 6.94 23.84
C LEU A 274 20.84 8.28 24.36
N ASP A 275 21.69 9.12 25.01
CA ASP A 275 21.30 10.46 25.46
C ASP A 275 20.89 11.38 24.30
N ALA A 276 21.46 11.18 23.10
CA ALA A 276 21.14 11.94 21.89
C ALA A 276 19.84 11.47 21.20
N GLY A 277 19.16 10.48 21.76
CA GLY A 277 17.87 9.98 21.25
C GLY A 277 17.96 8.72 20.39
N ALA A 278 19.07 8.00 20.40
CA ALA A 278 19.10 6.68 19.80
C ALA A 278 18.20 5.71 20.57
N HIS A 279 17.43 4.90 19.85
CA HIS A 279 16.63 3.81 20.45
C HIS A 279 17.48 2.72 21.06
N ASP A 280 18.64 2.47 20.44
CA ASP A 280 19.63 1.48 20.89
C ASP A 280 21.01 1.89 20.37
N ALA A 281 22.06 1.52 21.10
CA ALA A 281 23.43 1.72 20.69
C ALA A 281 24.30 0.60 21.25
N TRP A 282 25.22 0.08 20.41
CA TRP A 282 26.09 -1.03 20.80
C TRP A 282 27.42 -0.99 20.06
N ALA A 283 28.38 -1.81 20.54
CA ALA A 283 29.66 -2.00 19.88
C ALA A 283 29.83 -3.49 19.52
N THR A 284 30.25 -3.74 18.27
CA THR A 284 30.54 -5.07 17.75
C THR A 284 32.05 -5.21 17.47
N PRO A 285 32.74 -6.21 18.06
CA PRO A 285 34.15 -6.46 17.74
C PRO A 285 34.29 -6.91 16.29
N ILE A 286 35.28 -6.35 15.59
CA ILE A 286 35.61 -6.68 14.20
C ILE A 286 37.11 -6.77 13.99
N LEU A 287 37.52 -7.36 12.89
CA LEU A 287 38.89 -7.32 12.41
C LEU A 287 38.95 -6.44 11.14
N MET A 288 39.71 -5.36 11.18
CA MET A 288 39.87 -4.45 10.05
C MET A 288 41.10 -4.83 9.19
N LYS A 289 41.25 -4.10 8.06
CA LYS A 289 42.42 -4.23 7.17
C LYS A 289 43.71 -4.19 7.97
N LYS A 290 44.76 -4.85 7.52
CA LYS A 290 46.04 -5.03 8.17
C LYS A 290 45.99 -5.79 9.49
N GLY A 291 44.93 -6.60 9.72
CA GLY A 291 44.78 -7.44 10.91
C GLY A 291 44.56 -6.68 12.21
N ARG A 292 44.02 -5.46 12.17
CA ARG A 292 43.80 -4.64 13.38
C ARG A 292 42.50 -5.02 14.09
N PRO A 293 42.54 -5.42 15.37
CA PRO A 293 41.33 -5.50 16.19
C PRO A 293 40.66 -4.13 16.27
N ALA A 294 39.34 -4.08 16.14
CA ALA A 294 38.56 -2.85 16.06
C ALA A 294 37.14 -3.08 16.53
N HIS A 295 36.33 -2.04 16.55
CA HIS A 295 34.92 -2.12 16.85
C HIS A 295 34.10 -1.38 15.80
N THR A 296 32.94 -1.94 15.43
CA THR A 296 31.87 -1.16 14.82
C THR A 296 31.00 -0.62 15.94
N ILE A 297 30.83 0.70 16.01
CA ILE A 297 29.87 1.35 16.90
C ILE A 297 28.63 1.62 16.06
N SER A 298 27.49 1.07 16.51
CA SER A 298 26.20 1.15 15.85
C SER A 298 25.18 1.87 16.74
N ALA A 299 24.31 2.66 16.12
CA ALA A 299 23.17 3.30 16.79
C ALA A 299 21.94 3.22 15.90
N LEU A 300 20.79 2.98 16.50
CA LEU A 300 19.48 2.93 15.83
C LEU A 300 18.67 4.14 16.27
N ALA A 301 18.24 4.98 15.33
CA ALA A 301 17.54 6.22 15.63
C ALA A 301 16.35 6.45 14.69
N ASP A 302 15.38 7.26 15.14
CA ASP A 302 14.36 7.77 14.24
C ASP A 302 15.00 8.63 13.13
N PRO A 303 14.43 8.67 11.92
CA PRO A 303 14.93 9.51 10.84
C PRO A 303 15.09 10.98 11.25
N ALA A 304 14.21 11.50 12.09
CA ALA A 304 14.26 12.89 12.60
C ALA A 304 15.45 13.13 13.56
N ALA A 305 15.93 12.11 14.27
CA ALA A 305 17.04 12.19 15.21
C ALA A 305 18.39 11.78 14.58
N ALA A 306 18.37 11.21 13.37
CA ALA A 306 19.55 10.60 12.75
C ALA A 306 20.74 11.55 12.63
N ASP A 307 20.52 12.80 12.24
CA ASP A 307 21.60 13.79 12.10
C ASP A 307 22.24 14.15 13.44
N ALA A 308 21.46 14.27 14.51
CA ALA A 308 21.95 14.56 15.86
C ALA A 308 22.76 13.37 16.40
N VAL A 309 22.26 12.15 16.24
CA VAL A 309 22.97 10.92 16.64
C VAL A 309 24.26 10.73 15.82
N ALA A 310 24.23 10.99 14.50
CA ALA A 310 25.43 10.95 13.67
C ALA A 310 26.47 11.99 14.07
N ALA A 311 26.05 13.18 14.52
CA ALA A 311 26.96 14.20 15.03
C ALA A 311 27.65 13.73 16.31
N VAL A 312 26.91 13.15 17.26
CA VAL A 312 27.47 12.57 18.50
C VAL A 312 28.43 11.43 18.16
N LEU A 313 28.05 10.54 17.23
CA LEU A 313 28.91 9.44 16.80
C LEU A 313 30.25 9.94 16.27
N ARG A 314 30.27 11.00 15.46
CA ARG A 314 31.52 11.64 15.00
C ARG A 314 32.33 12.28 16.13
N THR A 315 31.65 13.00 17.01
CA THR A 315 32.32 13.75 18.09
C THR A 315 32.98 12.82 19.11
N GLU A 316 32.26 11.79 19.56
CA GLU A 316 32.73 10.91 20.62
C GLU A 316 33.74 9.86 20.13
N THR A 317 33.71 9.53 18.83
CA THR A 317 34.64 8.52 18.28
C THR A 317 35.79 9.11 17.47
N GLY A 318 35.74 10.38 17.10
CA GLY A 318 36.72 10.99 16.21
C GLY A 318 36.74 10.44 14.78
N THR A 319 35.74 9.64 14.43
CA THR A 319 35.67 9.03 13.09
C THR A 319 35.55 10.06 11.98
N LEU A 320 36.18 9.78 10.84
CA LEU A 320 36.09 10.62 9.64
C LEU A 320 34.80 10.42 8.84
N GLY A 321 34.03 9.35 9.12
CA GLY A 321 32.82 9.05 8.37
C GLY A 321 31.86 8.13 9.10
N VAL A 322 30.59 8.42 8.96
CA VAL A 322 29.46 7.59 9.44
C VAL A 322 28.69 7.11 8.23
N ARG A 323 28.38 5.82 8.19
CA ARG A 323 27.45 5.24 7.21
C ARG A 323 26.07 5.11 7.81
N GLY A 324 25.02 5.27 7.01
CA GLY A 324 23.63 5.10 7.43
C GLY A 324 22.86 4.20 6.49
N GLN A 325 21.90 3.44 7.03
CA GLN A 325 20.97 2.61 6.30
C GLN A 325 19.57 2.75 6.87
N LEU A 326 18.58 2.95 5.99
CA LEU A 326 17.17 2.96 6.39
C LEU A 326 16.70 1.52 6.61
N LEU A 327 16.13 1.26 7.78
CA LEU A 327 15.58 -0.04 8.18
C LEU A 327 14.13 0.13 8.64
N GLN A 328 13.43 -0.99 8.77
CA GLN A 328 12.14 -1.08 9.44
C GLN A 328 12.31 -1.79 10.78
N ARG A 329 11.67 -1.25 11.83
CA ARG A 329 11.66 -1.82 13.18
C ARG A 329 10.22 -2.16 13.56
N TRP A 330 10.01 -3.34 14.11
CA TRP A 330 8.72 -3.77 14.63
C TRP A 330 8.79 -3.90 16.15
N PRO A 331 8.54 -2.83 16.91
CA PRO A 331 8.49 -2.91 18.36
C PRO A 331 7.26 -3.71 18.77
N GLY A 332 7.43 -4.70 19.64
CA GLY A 332 6.32 -5.39 20.28
C GLY A 332 5.48 -4.41 21.12
N ALA A 333 4.16 -4.61 21.12
CA ALA A 333 3.27 -3.89 22.03
C ALA A 333 3.71 -4.12 23.48
N ARG A 334 3.91 -3.05 24.23
CA ARG A 334 4.32 -3.11 25.64
C ARG A 334 3.61 -2.04 26.45
N THR A 335 3.33 -2.37 27.68
CA THR A 335 2.88 -1.41 28.71
C THR A 335 3.97 -1.23 29.75
N GLU A 336 3.99 -0.07 30.39
CA GLU A 336 4.83 0.19 31.57
C GLU A 336 3.96 0.10 32.81
N ASP A 337 4.50 -0.53 33.85
CA ASP A 337 3.87 -0.68 35.16
C ASP A 337 4.94 -0.44 36.24
N GLU A 338 4.52 -0.36 37.50
CA GLU A 338 5.41 -0.09 38.63
C GLU A 338 5.10 -1.06 39.78
N VAL A 339 6.16 -1.61 40.35
CA VAL A 339 6.07 -2.46 41.55
C VAL A 339 6.92 -1.85 42.67
N THR A 340 6.62 -2.24 43.89
CA THR A 340 7.37 -1.81 45.09
C THR A 340 8.27 -2.91 45.59
N VAL A 341 9.56 -2.66 45.72
CA VAL A 341 10.55 -3.55 46.32
C VAL A 341 11.23 -2.82 47.48
N ASP A 342 11.20 -3.41 48.70
CA ASP A 342 11.73 -2.81 49.92
C ASP A 342 11.24 -1.37 50.14
N GLY A 343 9.97 -1.07 49.81
CA GLY A 343 9.36 0.25 49.94
C GLY A 343 9.80 1.28 48.87
N HIS A 344 10.46 0.84 47.78
CA HIS A 344 10.92 1.71 46.69
C HIS A 344 10.28 1.30 45.36
N PRO A 345 9.89 2.28 44.53
CA PRO A 345 9.31 2.01 43.23
C PRO A 345 10.35 1.50 42.24
N VAL A 346 9.95 0.50 41.44
CA VAL A 346 10.73 -0.14 40.38
C VAL A 346 9.81 -0.31 39.19
N ARG A 347 10.09 0.34 38.07
CA ARG A 347 9.32 0.21 36.83
C ARG A 347 9.58 -1.14 36.18
N VAL A 348 8.53 -1.65 35.55
CA VAL A 348 8.57 -2.90 34.79
C VAL A 348 7.92 -2.68 33.42
N LYS A 349 8.45 -3.31 32.39
CA LYS A 349 7.88 -3.38 31.05
C LYS A 349 7.20 -4.71 30.87
N VAL A 350 5.94 -4.68 30.43
CA VAL A 350 5.12 -5.87 30.24
C VAL A 350 4.82 -6.04 28.76
N ALA A 351 5.11 -7.21 28.20
CA ALA A 351 4.84 -7.54 26.82
C ALA A 351 4.49 -9.03 26.68
N GLY A 352 3.30 -9.35 26.18
CA GLY A 352 2.90 -10.74 25.89
C GLY A 352 3.06 -11.69 27.08
N GLY A 353 2.68 -11.26 28.30
CA GLY A 353 2.81 -12.04 29.52
C GLY A 353 4.23 -12.14 30.09
N ARG A 354 5.20 -11.44 29.51
CA ARG A 354 6.57 -11.33 30.03
C ARG A 354 6.77 -10.01 30.73
N VAL A 355 7.48 -10.05 31.83
CA VAL A 355 7.87 -8.86 32.61
C VAL A 355 9.36 -8.64 32.50
N LYS A 356 9.76 -7.42 32.20
CA LYS A 356 11.16 -7.01 32.21
C LYS A 356 11.32 -5.82 33.17
N VAL A 357 12.04 -6.05 34.24
CA VAL A 357 12.34 -5.02 35.26
C VAL A 357 13.30 -3.99 34.69
N GLU A 358 13.06 -2.69 34.93
CA GLU A 358 13.97 -1.63 34.58
C GLU A 358 15.24 -1.71 35.44
N HIS A 359 16.36 -1.99 34.76
CA HIS A 359 17.65 -2.24 35.37
C HIS A 359 18.11 -1.08 36.27
N ASP A 360 17.95 0.15 35.82
CA ASP A 360 18.47 1.33 36.54
C ASP A 360 17.69 1.60 37.83
N ASP A 361 16.39 1.34 37.83
CA ASP A 361 15.54 1.43 39.01
C ASP A 361 15.93 0.34 40.01
N ALA A 362 16.04 -0.91 39.57
CA ALA A 362 16.48 -2.02 40.39
C ALA A 362 17.90 -1.81 40.94
N ALA A 363 18.83 -1.31 40.13
CA ALA A 363 20.19 -1.00 40.55
C ALA A 363 20.24 0.13 41.58
N ARG A 364 19.37 1.13 41.47
CA ARG A 364 19.22 2.23 42.44
C ARG A 364 18.72 1.68 43.78
N VAL A 365 17.69 0.84 43.76
CA VAL A 365 17.16 0.17 44.99
C VAL A 365 18.21 -0.72 45.60
N ALA A 366 18.87 -1.60 44.82
CA ALA A 366 19.90 -2.52 45.30
C ALA A 366 21.01 -1.79 46.06
N ARG A 367 21.50 -0.67 45.53
CA ARG A 367 22.51 0.18 46.18
C ARG A 367 22.00 0.83 47.48
N ARG A 368 20.72 1.23 47.50
CA ARG A 368 20.14 1.94 48.64
C ARG A 368 19.87 1.00 49.81
N VAL A 369 19.45 -0.23 49.53
CA VAL A 369 19.11 -1.22 50.55
C VAL A 369 20.26 -2.20 50.88
N GLY A 370 21.39 -2.10 50.12
CA GLY A 370 22.56 -2.95 50.37
C GLY A 370 22.35 -4.43 49.93
N ARG A 371 21.48 -4.69 48.99
CA ARG A 371 21.17 -6.04 48.49
C ARG A 371 21.78 -6.29 47.11
N PRO A 372 22.07 -7.55 46.78
CA PRO A 372 22.48 -7.91 45.40
C PRO A 372 21.43 -7.53 44.36
N LEU A 373 21.84 -6.89 43.26
CA LEU A 373 20.94 -6.47 42.17
C LEU A 373 20.03 -7.60 41.63
N ARG A 374 20.61 -8.81 41.49
CA ARG A 374 19.85 -9.98 41.01
C ARG A 374 18.64 -10.33 41.91
N GLU A 375 18.75 -10.09 43.22
CA GLU A 375 17.66 -10.37 44.17
C GLU A 375 16.54 -9.35 44.02
N VAL A 376 16.90 -8.07 43.86
CA VAL A 376 15.96 -6.98 43.64
C VAL A 376 15.21 -7.17 42.31
N LEU A 377 15.91 -7.58 41.23
CA LEU A 377 15.29 -7.89 39.94
C LEU A 377 14.27 -9.03 40.07
N LEU A 378 14.64 -10.12 40.71
CA LEU A 378 13.76 -11.29 40.93
C LEU A 378 12.55 -10.95 41.80
N GLU A 379 12.74 -10.13 42.81
CA GLU A 379 11.65 -9.70 43.69
C GLU A 379 10.68 -8.77 42.97
N ALA A 380 11.17 -7.82 42.15
CA ALA A 380 10.33 -6.98 41.38
C ALA A 380 9.48 -7.75 40.36
N GLU A 381 10.06 -8.75 39.69
CA GLU A 381 9.33 -9.63 38.77
C GLU A 381 8.23 -10.43 39.52
N ARG A 382 8.57 -11.03 40.68
CA ARG A 382 7.61 -11.76 41.52
C ARG A 382 6.49 -10.85 42.04
N ALA A 383 6.83 -9.65 42.49
CA ALA A 383 5.85 -8.68 42.98
C ALA A 383 4.83 -8.31 41.89
N TRP A 384 5.28 -8.17 40.66
CA TRP A 384 4.35 -7.88 39.55
C TRP A 384 3.42 -9.07 39.28
N PHE A 385 3.93 -10.30 39.20
CA PHE A 385 3.10 -11.46 38.98
C PHE A 385 2.12 -11.67 40.17
N ALA A 386 2.53 -11.46 41.39
CA ALA A 386 1.64 -11.59 42.56
C ALA A 386 0.52 -10.53 42.58
N ALA A 387 0.78 -9.35 42.04
CA ALA A 387 -0.23 -8.29 41.97
C ALA A 387 -1.20 -8.47 40.77
N ASN A 388 -0.78 -9.20 39.71
CA ASN A 388 -1.54 -9.41 38.49
C ASN A 388 -1.97 -10.87 38.27
N ASP A 389 -1.81 -11.72 39.28
CA ASP A 389 -2.24 -13.12 39.29
C ASP A 389 -3.75 -13.17 39.60
N THR A 390 -4.58 -12.73 38.63
CA THR A 390 -5.99 -13.10 38.57
C THR A 390 -6.10 -14.42 37.84
N PRO A 391 -6.82 -15.42 38.31
CA PRO A 391 -7.03 -16.66 37.58
C PRO A 391 -8.05 -16.43 36.48
N ASP A 392 -7.59 -15.88 35.36
CA ASP A 392 -8.28 -15.99 34.08
C ASP A 392 -7.64 -17.13 33.32
N GLU A 393 -8.48 -18.09 32.92
CA GLU A 393 -8.11 -19.21 32.06
C GLU A 393 -7.31 -18.70 30.86
N PRO A 394 -6.25 -19.38 30.44
CA PRO A 394 -5.52 -19.01 29.25
C PRO A 394 -6.49 -19.11 28.07
N THR A 395 -6.96 -17.98 27.57
CA THR A 395 -7.49 -17.89 26.22
C THR A 395 -6.31 -18.26 25.31
N VAL A 396 -6.32 -19.52 24.89
CA VAL A 396 -5.48 -20.00 23.80
C VAL A 396 -5.91 -19.19 22.58
N THR A 397 -5.28 -18.05 22.39
CA THR A 397 -5.33 -17.36 21.12
C THR A 397 -4.64 -18.29 20.14
N GLU A 398 -5.41 -18.91 19.28
CA GLU A 398 -4.91 -19.77 18.21
C GLU A 398 -3.76 -19.03 17.50
N LEU A 399 -2.58 -19.59 17.70
CA LEU A 399 -1.41 -19.16 16.94
C LEU A 399 -1.72 -19.44 15.46
N HIS A 400 -1.88 -18.38 14.69
CA HIS A 400 -1.99 -18.43 13.24
C HIS A 400 -0.93 -19.39 12.67
N PRO A 401 -1.25 -20.20 11.65
CA PRO A 401 -0.39 -21.30 11.17
C PRO A 401 0.91 -20.88 10.45
N MET A 402 1.39 -19.67 10.62
CA MET A 402 2.66 -19.20 10.04
C MET A 402 3.89 -19.38 10.95
N GLY A 403 3.78 -20.14 12.03
CA GLY A 403 4.87 -20.43 12.97
C GLY A 403 5.52 -21.81 12.85
N ARG A 404 5.38 -22.53 11.75
CA ARG A 404 6.22 -23.71 11.49
C ARG A 404 7.51 -23.32 10.80
N LEU A 405 8.41 -22.70 11.52
CA LEU A 405 9.82 -22.79 11.21
C LEU A 405 10.24 -24.25 11.40
N TYR A 406 10.72 -24.84 10.34
CA TYR A 406 11.40 -26.12 10.21
C TYR A 406 11.94 -26.64 11.55
N GLN A 407 11.26 -27.59 12.18
CA GLN A 407 11.92 -28.56 13.04
C GLN A 407 12.64 -29.54 12.13
N TRP A 408 13.95 -29.44 12.10
CA TRP A 408 14.81 -30.41 11.46
C TRP A 408 14.65 -31.75 12.19
N ASP A 409 13.99 -32.73 11.59
CA ASP A 409 13.88 -34.09 12.07
C ASP A 409 14.97 -34.92 11.40
N PRO A 410 16.01 -35.38 12.15
CA PRO A 410 17.11 -36.17 11.60
C PRO A 410 16.72 -37.57 11.14
N HIS A 411 15.48 -38.01 11.32
CA HIS A 411 15.04 -39.38 10.99
C HIS A 411 14.04 -39.47 9.84
N ARG A 412 13.80 -38.40 9.10
CA ARG A 412 12.91 -38.40 7.93
C ARG A 412 13.66 -38.54 6.60
N HIS A 413 14.52 -39.55 6.50
CA HIS A 413 14.91 -40.16 5.24
C HIS A 413 14.23 -41.54 5.19
N ASP A 414 13.27 -41.68 4.35
CA ASP A 414 12.64 -42.82 3.70
C ASP A 414 11.12 -42.82 3.81
N GLN A 415 10.50 -42.24 2.81
CA GLN A 415 9.21 -42.74 2.25
C GLN A 415 8.84 -41.84 1.05
N ARG A 416 9.35 -42.19 -0.12
CA ARG A 416 8.71 -41.86 -1.39
C ARG A 416 7.74 -42.99 -1.74
N PRO A 417 6.50 -42.72 -2.14
CA PRO A 417 5.60 -43.78 -2.60
C PRO A 417 5.95 -44.24 -4.00
N GLY A 418 6.18 -45.54 -4.10
CA GLY A 418 5.85 -46.44 -5.20
C GLY A 418 6.37 -46.12 -6.60
N HIS A 419 7.58 -46.59 -6.93
CA HIS A 419 7.89 -46.98 -8.28
C HIS A 419 8.07 -48.49 -8.27
N GLN A 420 7.20 -49.21 -8.98
CA GLN A 420 7.37 -50.65 -9.28
C GLN A 420 8.56 -50.85 -10.23
N PRO A 421 9.37 -51.88 -9.98
CA PRO A 421 10.45 -52.23 -10.94
C PRO A 421 9.87 -53.08 -12.06
N ASP A 422 10.01 -52.61 -13.29
CA ASP A 422 9.87 -53.45 -14.49
C ASP A 422 11.11 -54.30 -14.69
N ARG A 423 10.87 -55.55 -15.11
CA ARG A 423 11.83 -56.63 -15.31
C ARG A 423 12.79 -56.36 -16.45
N PRO A 424 13.99 -57.02 -16.42
CA PRO A 424 15.03 -56.81 -17.41
C PRO A 424 14.74 -57.59 -18.71
N SER A 425 14.94 -56.94 -19.85
CA SER A 425 15.13 -57.62 -21.15
C SER A 425 16.55 -57.36 -21.60
N ASP A 426 17.23 -58.50 -21.69
CA ASP A 426 18.51 -58.81 -22.28
C ASP A 426 18.59 -58.41 -23.78
N HIS A 427 19.71 -57.84 -24.20
CA HIS A 427 20.40 -57.91 -25.48
C HIS A 427 21.42 -56.77 -25.60
N GLY A 428 22.53 -56.96 -25.58
CA GLY A 428 23.77 -57.42 -26.13
C GLY A 428 24.29 -56.53 -27.26
N HIS A 429 25.60 -56.26 -27.15
CA HIS A 429 26.64 -55.98 -28.17
C HIS A 429 26.90 -54.51 -28.62
N HIS A 430 28.06 -54.06 -28.21
CA HIS A 430 29.31 -53.80 -28.92
C HIS A 430 29.67 -52.43 -29.48
N HIS A 431 30.90 -52.06 -29.16
CA HIS A 431 31.88 -51.14 -29.82
C HIS A 431 31.56 -49.64 -29.76
N GLY A 432 32.43 -48.80 -29.31
CA GLY A 432 33.89 -48.71 -29.27
C GLY A 432 34.31 -47.40 -29.93
N HIS A 433 35.36 -46.78 -29.40
CA HIS A 433 36.19 -45.70 -29.95
C HIS A 433 35.76 -44.23 -29.65
N GLU A 434 36.52 -43.63 -28.77
CA GLU A 434 37.77 -42.86 -28.94
C GLU A 434 37.56 -41.35 -29.16
N HIS A 435 38.12 -40.61 -28.21
CA HIS A 435 38.52 -39.20 -28.32
C HIS A 435 39.53 -38.97 -29.47
N PRO A 436 39.76 -37.75 -29.98
CA PRO A 436 40.62 -36.79 -29.29
C PRO A 436 40.31 -35.27 -29.46
N HIS A 437 40.76 -34.47 -28.52
CA HIS A 437 41.29 -33.11 -28.69
C HIS A 437 42.64 -33.15 -29.49
N PRO A 438 43.33 -32.05 -29.86
CA PRO A 438 43.08 -30.58 -29.79
C PRO A 438 43.58 -29.83 -31.07
N GLY A 439 43.68 -28.47 -30.99
CA GLY A 439 44.52 -27.71 -31.95
C GLY A 439 44.05 -26.30 -32.18
N ASP A 440 44.60 -25.39 -31.52
CA ASP A 440 45.32 -24.15 -31.81
C ASP A 440 45.42 -23.75 -33.29
N HIS A 441 45.29 -22.43 -33.52
CA HIS A 441 46.16 -21.49 -34.26
C HIS A 441 45.33 -20.30 -34.70
N HIS A 442 45.67 -19.12 -34.19
CA HIS A 442 46.63 -18.10 -34.68
C HIS A 442 46.11 -17.20 -35.81
N ASP A 443 46.19 -15.88 -35.45
CA ASP A 443 46.69 -14.75 -36.25
C ASP A 443 45.83 -14.29 -37.45
N ASP A 444 45.62 -13.07 -37.78
CA ASP A 444 46.47 -11.88 -37.71
C ASP A 444 45.73 -10.71 -38.39
N ASP A 445 46.16 -9.51 -38.08
CA ASP A 445 46.16 -8.29 -38.87
C ASP A 445 44.89 -7.40 -39.02
N GLY A 446 44.99 -6.24 -38.36
CA GLY A 446 44.40 -4.98 -38.79
C GLY A 446 45.16 -4.38 -40.00
N PRO A 447 45.16 -3.09 -40.28
CA PRO A 447 44.24 -2.01 -39.94
C PRO A 447 43.79 -1.22 -41.23
N GLY A 448 43.03 -0.20 -41.07
CA GLY A 448 42.75 0.71 -42.20
C GLY A 448 41.67 1.76 -41.96
N ASP A 449 42.09 2.85 -41.58
CA ASP A 449 41.84 4.26 -41.83
C ASP A 449 40.68 4.65 -42.72
N ASP A 450 40.15 5.79 -42.29
CA ASP A 450 39.72 6.99 -42.98
C ASP A 450 38.20 7.30 -43.18
N ALA A 451 37.88 8.38 -42.49
CA ALA A 451 37.22 9.60 -42.95
C ALA A 451 35.79 9.56 -43.57
N GLY A 452 34.99 10.39 -42.98
CA GLY A 452 33.73 10.88 -43.52
C GLY A 452 32.82 11.40 -42.42
#